data_4026f16f4c94dfcc3e262e6defaf1164
#
_entry.id   4026f16f4c94dfcc3e262e6defaf1164
#
_cell.length_a   1.000
_cell.length_b   1.000
_cell.length_c   1.000
_cell.angle_alpha   90.00
_cell.angle_beta   90.00
_cell.angle_gamma   90.00
#
_symmetry.space_group_name_H-M   'P 1'
#
loop_
_entity.id
_entity.type
_entity.pdbx_description
1 polymer ?
#
loop_
_entity_poly.entity_id
_entity_poly.type
_entity_poly.pdbx_seq_one_letter_code
_entity_poly.pdbx_strand_id
1 'polypeptide(L)'
;ENLLLGGYVLQRRQGRAAVQEELAHQYELFPVLHERRQQLAGTLSGGEQQMLAMGRALMSRPRLVMMDEPSTGLAPLIVRDIFRIIRRLRDEGNTVLLIEQNARAALAVADRGYVLEVGKIIVQGPAADLLANSDVQRAYLGREKIA
;
A
#
# COMPACT_ATOMS: atom_id res chain seq x y z
N GLU A 1 -5.66 -2.56 -19.99
CA GLU A 1 -7.12 -2.42 -19.77
C GLU A 1 -7.47 -2.27 -18.30
N ASN A 2 -7.05 -3.18 -17.41
CA ASN A 2 -7.39 -3.13 -15.97
C ASN A 2 -7.06 -1.79 -15.29
N LEU A 3 -5.88 -1.22 -15.51
CA LEU A 3 -5.52 0.10 -14.98
C LEU A 3 -6.44 1.19 -15.53
N LEU A 4 -6.75 1.17 -16.82
CA LEU A 4 -7.62 2.17 -17.45
C LEU A 4 -9.04 2.18 -16.88
N LEU A 5 -9.56 1.03 -16.42
CA LEU A 5 -10.84 0.97 -15.71
C LEU A 5 -10.82 1.83 -14.44
N GLY A 6 -9.70 1.85 -13.71
CA GLY A 6 -9.52 2.73 -12.53
C GLY A 6 -9.53 4.22 -12.89
N GLY A 7 -9.12 4.56 -14.11
CA GLY A 7 -9.07 5.94 -14.60
C GLY A 7 -10.42 6.54 -15.05
N TYR A 8 -11.52 5.80 -14.97
CA TYR A 8 -12.83 6.26 -15.46
C TYR A 8 -13.26 7.61 -14.85
N VAL A 9 -13.14 7.76 -13.53
CA VAL A 9 -13.51 9.00 -12.84
C VAL A 9 -12.57 10.14 -13.23
N LEU A 10 -11.27 9.88 -13.35
CA LEU A 10 -10.27 10.86 -13.79
C LEU A 10 -10.57 11.33 -15.22
N GLN A 11 -10.89 10.39 -16.12
CA GLN A 11 -11.25 10.72 -17.52
C GLN A 11 -12.45 11.68 -17.59
N ARG A 12 -13.48 11.44 -16.77
CA ARG A 12 -14.67 12.31 -16.74
C ARG A 12 -14.38 13.70 -16.17
N ARG A 13 -13.43 13.83 -15.26
CA ARG A 13 -13.10 15.10 -14.60
C ARG A 13 -12.06 15.92 -15.38
N GLN A 14 -11.05 15.26 -15.96
CA GLN A 14 -9.86 15.92 -16.51
C GLN A 14 -9.51 15.47 -17.94
N GLY A 15 -10.28 14.55 -18.51
CA GLY A 15 -10.11 14.10 -19.88
C GLY A 15 -9.06 13.00 -20.08
N ARG A 16 -8.89 12.62 -21.36
CA ARG A 16 -8.02 11.49 -21.75
C ARG A 16 -6.53 11.72 -21.47
N ALA A 17 -6.07 12.96 -21.66
CA ALA A 17 -4.65 13.29 -21.44
C ALA A 17 -4.22 13.01 -20.00
N ALA A 18 -5.03 13.40 -19.01
CA ALA A 18 -4.77 13.14 -17.61
C ALA A 18 -4.72 11.64 -17.27
N VAL A 19 -5.54 10.81 -17.95
CA VAL A 19 -5.50 9.35 -17.78
C VAL A 19 -4.21 8.76 -18.34
N GLN A 20 -3.69 9.26 -19.46
CA GLN A 20 -2.43 8.77 -20.03
C GLN A 20 -1.23 9.17 -19.15
N GLU A 21 -1.23 10.39 -18.64
CA GLU A 21 -0.23 10.86 -17.68
C GLU A 21 -0.23 9.98 -16.43
N GLU A 22 -1.41 9.72 -15.86
CA GLU A 22 -1.56 8.86 -14.69
C GLU A 22 -1.13 7.41 -14.97
N LEU A 23 -1.46 6.89 -16.15
CA LEU A 23 -1.02 5.55 -16.55
C LEU A 23 0.52 5.46 -16.60
N ALA A 24 1.19 6.48 -17.12
CA ALA A 24 2.64 6.55 -17.13
C ALA A 24 3.20 6.57 -15.70
N HIS A 25 2.62 7.37 -14.81
CA HIS A 25 2.98 7.42 -13.39
C HIS A 25 2.78 6.07 -12.69
N GLN A 26 1.67 5.34 -12.98
CA GLN A 26 1.46 4.01 -12.44
C GLN A 26 2.52 3.00 -12.94
N TYR A 27 3.01 3.12 -14.16
CA TYR A 27 4.08 2.27 -14.66
C TYR A 27 5.46 2.60 -14.05
N GLU A 28 5.69 3.84 -13.63
CA GLU A 28 6.88 4.20 -12.85
C GLU A 28 6.80 3.66 -11.41
N LEU A 29 5.61 3.69 -10.82
CA LEU A 29 5.36 3.19 -9.47
C LEU A 29 5.42 1.66 -9.41
N PHE A 30 4.92 1.00 -10.47
CA PHE A 30 4.85 -0.46 -10.61
C PHE A 30 5.48 -0.92 -11.93
N PRO A 31 6.81 -0.96 -12.06
CA PRO A 31 7.49 -1.30 -13.33
C PRO A 31 7.07 -2.66 -13.91
N VAL A 32 6.82 -3.65 -13.04
CA VAL A 32 6.35 -4.99 -13.43
C VAL A 32 5.03 -4.95 -14.20
N LEU A 33 4.13 -4.00 -13.90
CA LEU A 33 2.88 -3.84 -14.64
C LEU A 33 3.10 -3.30 -16.04
N HIS A 34 4.15 -2.51 -16.25
CA HIS A 34 4.55 -2.08 -17.59
C HIS A 34 5.14 -3.22 -18.41
N GLU A 35 6.05 -3.99 -17.81
CA GLU A 35 6.67 -5.16 -18.45
C GLU A 35 5.62 -6.18 -18.89
N ARG A 36 4.60 -6.41 -18.05
CA ARG A 36 3.53 -7.39 -18.25
C ARG A 36 2.23 -6.83 -18.79
N ARG A 37 2.25 -5.61 -19.38
CA ARG A 37 1.04 -4.89 -19.80
C ARG A 37 0.15 -5.62 -20.82
N GLN A 38 0.69 -6.62 -21.52
CA GLN A 38 -0.04 -7.45 -22.48
C GLN A 38 -0.47 -8.80 -21.90
N GLN A 39 -0.04 -9.13 -20.67
CA GLN A 39 -0.38 -10.37 -20.02
C GLN A 39 -1.80 -10.30 -19.43
N LEU A 40 -2.54 -11.42 -19.50
CA LEU A 40 -3.86 -11.53 -18.86
C LEU A 40 -3.72 -11.40 -17.34
N ALA A 41 -4.50 -10.52 -16.71
CA ALA A 41 -4.43 -10.24 -15.28
C ALA A 41 -4.58 -11.48 -14.39
N GLY A 42 -5.42 -12.44 -14.79
CA GLY A 42 -5.61 -13.70 -14.07
C GLY A 42 -4.40 -14.65 -14.11
N THR A 43 -3.39 -14.39 -14.95
CA THR A 43 -2.14 -15.18 -15.03
C THR A 43 -0.97 -14.54 -14.33
N LEU A 44 -1.16 -13.36 -13.75
CA LEU A 44 -0.18 -12.70 -12.90
C LEU A 44 -0.02 -13.46 -11.57
N SER A 45 1.17 -13.39 -10.97
CA SER A 45 1.38 -13.89 -9.60
C SER A 45 0.53 -13.11 -8.58
N GLY A 46 0.28 -13.67 -7.39
CA GLY A 46 -0.50 -12.99 -6.35
C GLY A 46 0.02 -11.61 -6.01
N GLY A 47 1.34 -11.43 -5.93
CA GLY A 47 1.96 -10.12 -5.68
C GLY A 47 1.77 -9.13 -6.83
N GLU A 48 1.86 -9.58 -8.07
CA GLU A 48 1.61 -8.74 -9.25
C GLU A 48 0.12 -8.37 -9.36
N GLN A 49 -0.78 -9.28 -8.99
CA GLN A 49 -2.22 -8.99 -8.90
C GLN A 49 -2.51 -7.94 -7.83
N GLN A 50 -1.83 -8.02 -6.67
CA GLN A 50 -1.93 -7.01 -5.62
C GLN A 50 -1.46 -5.64 -6.10
N MET A 51 -0.30 -5.58 -6.78
CA MET A 51 0.21 -4.35 -7.39
C MET A 51 -0.76 -3.81 -8.44
N LEU A 52 -1.38 -4.67 -9.25
CA LEU A 52 -2.39 -4.27 -10.23
C LEU A 52 -3.64 -3.69 -9.55
N ALA A 53 -4.10 -4.29 -8.46
CA ALA A 53 -5.23 -3.77 -7.69
C ALA A 53 -4.93 -2.39 -7.10
N MET A 54 -3.74 -2.20 -6.51
CA MET A 54 -3.27 -0.91 -6.01
C MET A 54 -3.18 0.13 -7.13
N GLY A 55 -2.50 -0.18 -8.24
CA GLY A 55 -2.36 0.72 -9.38
C GLY A 55 -3.72 1.12 -9.96
N ARG A 56 -4.65 0.17 -10.08
CA ARG A 56 -6.01 0.46 -10.53
C ARG A 56 -6.75 1.43 -9.61
N ALA A 57 -6.61 1.29 -8.29
CA ALA A 57 -7.20 2.22 -7.32
C ALA A 57 -6.59 3.62 -7.45
N LEU A 58 -5.27 3.71 -7.63
CA LEU A 58 -4.53 4.96 -7.75
C LEU A 58 -4.81 5.73 -9.03
N MET A 59 -5.21 5.07 -10.12
CA MET A 59 -5.60 5.71 -11.40
C MET A 59 -6.68 6.78 -11.27
N SER A 60 -7.44 6.81 -10.19
CA SER A 60 -8.46 7.84 -9.93
C SER A 60 -7.90 9.12 -9.28
N ARG A 61 -6.60 9.17 -9.00
CA ARG A 61 -5.92 10.22 -8.19
C ARG A 61 -6.64 10.45 -6.86
N PRO A 62 -6.78 9.42 -6.00
CA PRO A 62 -7.51 9.53 -4.76
C PRO A 62 -6.74 10.41 -3.75
N ARG A 63 -7.47 11.18 -2.92
CA ARG A 63 -6.89 11.90 -1.78
C ARG A 63 -6.68 11.00 -0.56
N LEU A 64 -7.44 9.92 -0.48
CA LEU A 64 -7.36 8.90 0.56
C LEU A 64 -7.29 7.52 -0.08
N VAL A 65 -6.29 6.75 0.29
CA VAL A 65 -6.13 5.34 -0.11
C VAL A 65 -6.33 4.47 1.13
N MET A 66 -7.23 3.51 1.06
CA MET A 66 -7.48 2.55 2.14
C MET A 66 -6.97 1.18 1.72
N MET A 67 -6.12 0.58 2.53
CA MET A 67 -5.51 -0.72 2.26
C MET A 67 -5.72 -1.65 3.46
N ASP A 68 -6.32 -2.79 3.20
CA ASP A 68 -6.61 -3.82 4.20
C ASP A 68 -5.71 -5.03 3.93
N GLU A 69 -4.74 -5.25 4.83
CA GLU A 69 -3.74 -6.33 4.79
C GLU A 69 -3.06 -6.52 3.41
N PRO A 70 -2.55 -5.46 2.77
CA PRO A 70 -2.02 -5.57 1.40
C PRO A 70 -0.79 -6.49 1.27
N SER A 71 -0.15 -6.86 2.39
CA SER A 71 1.04 -7.73 2.40
C SER A 71 0.72 -9.21 2.67
N THR A 72 -0.52 -9.56 3.02
CA THR A 72 -0.88 -10.91 3.47
C THR A 72 -0.70 -11.96 2.38
N GLY A 73 -0.03 -13.07 2.71
CA GLY A 73 0.19 -14.21 1.81
C GLY A 73 1.23 -13.98 0.70
N LEU A 74 1.97 -12.87 0.74
CA LEU A 74 2.95 -12.54 -0.28
C LEU A 74 4.38 -12.90 0.12
N ALA A 75 5.23 -13.13 -0.88
CA ALA A 75 6.65 -13.37 -0.68
C ALA A 75 7.34 -12.14 -0.05
N PRO A 76 8.36 -12.33 0.83
CA PRO A 76 9.01 -11.24 1.56
C PRO A 76 9.55 -10.11 0.69
N LEU A 77 10.00 -10.43 -0.53
CA LEU A 77 10.49 -9.42 -1.48
C LEU A 77 9.35 -8.51 -1.95
N ILE A 78 8.21 -9.09 -2.28
CA ILE A 78 7.01 -8.35 -2.72
C ILE A 78 6.45 -7.49 -1.57
N VAL A 79 6.44 -8.03 -0.35
CA VAL A 79 6.04 -7.26 0.84
C VAL A 79 6.90 -5.99 0.97
N ARG A 80 8.22 -6.10 0.83
CA ARG A 80 9.11 -4.91 0.85
C ARG A 80 8.78 -3.90 -0.24
N ASP A 81 8.45 -4.37 -1.45
CA ASP A 81 8.09 -3.49 -2.55
C ASP A 81 6.77 -2.77 -2.27
N ILE A 82 5.75 -3.45 -1.73
CA ILE A 82 4.47 -2.85 -1.33
C ILE A 82 4.69 -1.75 -0.28
N PHE A 83 5.47 -2.00 0.77
CA PHE A 83 5.75 -0.98 1.80
C PHE A 83 6.57 0.19 1.25
N ARG A 84 7.47 -0.04 0.29
CA ARG A 84 8.17 1.04 -0.42
C ARG A 84 7.19 1.92 -1.20
N ILE A 85 6.22 1.32 -1.88
CA ILE A 85 5.18 2.03 -2.62
C ILE A 85 4.28 2.83 -1.66
N ILE A 86 3.84 2.24 -0.55
CA ILE A 86 3.04 2.94 0.47
C ILE A 86 3.78 4.18 1.00
N ARG A 87 5.09 4.05 1.28
CA ARG A 87 5.91 5.18 1.69
C ARG A 87 5.96 6.26 0.62
N ARG A 88 6.18 5.89 -0.65
CA ARG A 88 6.21 6.82 -1.76
C ARG A 88 4.89 7.56 -1.92
N LEU A 89 3.75 6.88 -1.83
CA LEU A 89 2.42 7.50 -1.87
C LEU A 89 2.25 8.56 -0.77
N ARG A 90 2.67 8.24 0.46
CA ARG A 90 2.65 9.21 1.57
C ARG A 90 3.53 10.41 1.27
N ASP A 91 4.74 10.19 0.79
CA ASP A 91 5.72 11.25 0.50
C ASP A 91 5.25 12.13 -0.69
N GLU A 92 4.44 11.61 -1.59
CA GLU A 92 3.74 12.33 -2.67
C GLU A 92 2.48 13.08 -2.18
N GLY A 93 2.14 13.00 -0.89
CA GLY A 93 1.05 13.75 -0.24
C GLY A 93 -0.30 13.03 -0.20
N ASN A 94 -0.35 11.73 -0.50
CA ASN A 94 -1.57 10.94 -0.33
C ASN A 94 -1.80 10.65 1.16
N THR A 95 -3.06 10.72 1.59
CA THR A 95 -3.45 10.14 2.88
C THR A 95 -3.64 8.63 2.71
N VAL A 96 -2.96 7.84 3.53
CA VAL A 96 -3.08 6.37 3.50
C VAL A 96 -3.62 5.87 4.84
N LEU A 97 -4.73 5.14 4.80
CA LEU A 97 -5.20 4.32 5.91
C LEU A 97 -4.80 2.87 5.66
N LEU A 98 -3.84 2.39 6.46
CA LEU A 98 -3.27 1.06 6.33
C LEU A 98 -3.70 0.19 7.50
N ILE A 99 -4.31 -0.96 7.23
CA ILE A 99 -4.60 -2.02 8.19
C ILE A 99 -3.61 -3.15 7.92
N GLU A 100 -2.85 -3.56 8.92
CA GLU A 100 -1.79 -4.57 8.77
C GLU A 100 -1.56 -5.36 10.06
N GLN A 101 -1.29 -6.66 9.89
CA GLN A 101 -0.82 -7.51 11.00
C GLN A 101 0.68 -7.34 11.23
N ASN A 102 1.45 -7.04 10.19
CA ASN A 102 2.87 -6.74 10.32
C ASN A 102 3.07 -5.34 10.91
N ALA A 103 2.81 -5.21 12.21
CA ALA A 103 2.82 -3.94 12.92
C ALA A 103 4.16 -3.19 12.78
N ARG A 104 5.31 -3.92 12.80
CA ARG A 104 6.64 -3.31 12.64
C ARG A 104 6.78 -2.64 11.26
N ALA A 105 6.40 -3.34 10.19
CA ALA A 105 6.49 -2.79 8.83
C ALA A 105 5.50 -1.64 8.63
N ALA A 106 4.28 -1.75 9.17
CA ALA A 106 3.27 -0.71 9.10
C ALA A 106 3.73 0.58 9.82
N LEU A 107 4.18 0.46 11.07
CA LEU A 107 4.66 1.60 11.84
C LEU A 107 5.93 2.24 11.25
N ALA A 108 6.76 1.47 10.54
CA ALA A 108 7.96 2.01 9.86
C ALA A 108 7.63 2.95 8.67
N VAL A 109 6.41 2.89 8.14
CA VAL A 109 5.95 3.75 7.03
C VAL A 109 4.85 4.74 7.44
N ALA A 110 4.27 4.58 8.62
CA ALA A 110 3.19 5.41 9.12
C ALA A 110 3.69 6.64 9.87
N ASP A 111 2.89 7.70 9.92
CA ASP A 111 3.09 8.87 10.78
C ASP A 111 2.45 8.64 12.15
N ARG A 112 1.32 7.94 12.18
CA ARG A 112 0.53 7.65 13.37
C ARG A 112 -0.01 6.22 13.33
N GLY A 113 -0.08 5.57 14.50
CA GLY A 113 -0.63 4.23 14.64
C GLY A 113 -1.77 4.16 15.66
N TYR A 114 -2.61 3.15 15.45
CA TYR A 114 -3.71 2.75 16.32
C TYR A 114 -3.64 1.23 16.48
N VAL A 115 -3.49 0.76 17.72
CA VAL A 115 -3.50 -0.68 18.00
C VAL A 115 -4.90 -1.07 18.44
N LEU A 116 -5.52 -1.98 17.69
CA LEU A 116 -6.85 -2.50 17.98
C LEU A 116 -6.77 -3.89 18.60
N GLU A 117 -7.55 -4.10 19.64
CA GLU A 117 -7.76 -5.41 20.26
C GLU A 117 -9.25 -5.58 20.59
N VAL A 118 -9.84 -6.67 20.12
CA VAL A 118 -11.28 -6.99 20.32
C VAL A 118 -12.19 -5.76 20.03
N GLY A 119 -11.93 -5.07 18.91
CA GLY A 119 -12.72 -3.93 18.44
C GLY A 119 -12.51 -2.63 19.23
N LYS A 120 -11.52 -2.56 20.14
CA LYS A 120 -11.19 -1.36 20.92
C LYS A 120 -9.80 -0.88 20.60
N ILE A 121 -9.62 0.44 20.50
CA ILE A 121 -8.29 1.05 20.44
C ILE A 121 -7.69 1.03 21.83
N ILE A 122 -6.61 0.27 22.02
CA ILE A 122 -5.92 0.12 23.30
C ILE A 122 -4.69 1.03 23.43
N VAL A 123 -4.04 1.31 22.30
CA VAL A 123 -2.89 2.24 22.23
C VAL A 123 -2.98 3.02 20.92
N GLN A 124 -2.63 4.30 20.96
CA GLN A 124 -2.51 5.16 19.78
C GLN A 124 -1.45 6.23 19.99
N GLY A 125 -0.83 6.70 18.93
CA GLY A 125 0.16 7.77 19.01
C GLY A 125 0.99 7.92 17.74
N PRO A 126 1.99 8.81 17.75
CA PRO A 126 3.01 8.87 16.71
C PRO A 126 3.67 7.49 16.51
N ALA A 127 3.89 7.10 15.26
CA ALA A 127 4.42 5.76 14.95
C ALA A 127 5.79 5.52 15.59
N ALA A 128 6.65 6.55 15.66
CA ALA A 128 7.95 6.48 16.32
C ALA A 128 7.84 6.12 17.80
N ASP A 129 6.87 6.72 18.52
CA ASP A 129 6.64 6.44 19.94
C ASP A 129 6.13 5.02 20.17
N LEU A 130 5.25 4.54 19.27
CA LEU A 130 4.74 3.18 19.32
C LEU A 130 5.83 2.14 19.05
N LEU A 131 6.75 2.42 18.12
CA LEU A 131 7.91 1.57 17.84
C LEU A 131 8.87 1.49 19.04
N ALA A 132 9.01 2.57 19.81
CA ALA A 132 9.85 2.63 21.00
C ALA A 132 9.19 2.06 22.25
N ASN A 133 7.87 1.89 22.25
CA ASN A 133 7.10 1.42 23.41
C ASN A 133 7.34 -0.08 23.69
N SER A 134 7.87 -0.40 24.87
CA SER A 134 8.23 -1.78 25.26
C SER A 134 7.04 -2.73 25.33
N ASP A 135 5.85 -2.23 25.66
CA ASP A 135 4.64 -3.05 25.76
C ASP A 135 4.10 -3.37 24.36
N VAL A 136 4.11 -2.39 23.46
CA VAL A 136 3.80 -2.58 22.04
C VAL A 136 4.79 -3.55 21.40
N GLN A 137 6.08 -3.39 21.68
CA GLN A 137 7.12 -4.30 21.18
C GLN A 137 6.88 -5.74 21.63
N ARG A 138 6.60 -5.98 22.91
CA ARG A 138 6.36 -7.33 23.46
C ARG A 138 5.10 -7.97 22.92
N ALA A 139 4.02 -7.20 22.79
CA ALA A 139 2.71 -7.73 22.45
C ALA A 139 2.50 -7.89 20.93
N TYR A 140 3.02 -6.95 20.11
CA TYR A 140 2.62 -6.82 18.70
C TYR A 140 3.78 -6.81 17.69
N LEU A 141 5.01 -6.48 18.10
CA LEU A 141 6.12 -6.38 17.15
C LEU A 141 6.98 -7.65 17.06
N GLY A 142 6.69 -8.66 17.87
CA GLY A 142 7.46 -9.89 17.95
C GLY A 142 8.83 -9.65 18.63
N ARG A 143 9.39 -10.68 19.27
CA ARG A 143 10.80 -10.65 19.70
C ARG A 143 11.66 -10.72 18.44
N GLU A 144 12.60 -9.82 18.26
CA GLU A 144 13.73 -10.08 17.37
C GLU A 144 14.33 -11.42 17.78
N LYS A 145 14.32 -12.41 16.89
CA LYS A 145 15.22 -13.53 17.02
C LYS A 145 16.60 -12.93 16.84
N ILE A 146 17.30 -12.70 17.96
CA ILE A 146 18.73 -12.43 17.96
C ILE A 146 19.35 -13.73 17.40
N ALA A 147 19.80 -13.66 16.14
CA ALA A 147 20.63 -14.69 15.49
C ALA A 147 22.06 -14.29 15.64
#